data_0982644ee082e6f71f026774129b0f39
#
_entry.id   0982644ee082e6f71f026774129b0f39
#
_cell.length_a   1.000
_cell.length_b   1.000
_cell.length_c   1.000
_cell.angle_alpha   90.00
_cell.angle_beta   90.00
_cell.angle_gamma   90.00
#
_symmetry.space_group_name_H-M   'P 1'
#
loop_
_entity.id
_entity.type
_entity.pdbx_description
1 polymer ?
#
loop_
_entity_poly.entity_id
_entity_poly.type
_entity_poly.pdbx_seq_one_letter_code
_entity_poly.pdbx_strand_id
1 'polypeptide(L)'
;MKQVVIQPAARKVLRKMPVTTANRILDKINAYAADPYAQANNITALAGRPGIRLRVGDWRVIMRDGEVLDVLKVGPRGGVYD
;
A
#
# COMPACT_ATOMS: atom_id res chain seq x y z
N MET A 1 2.57 -16.14 4.63
CA MET A 1 2.09 -14.77 4.41
C MET A 1 2.68 -13.84 5.46
N LYS A 2 3.19 -12.70 5.03
CA LYS A 2 3.78 -11.72 5.94
C LYS A 2 2.68 -10.96 6.69
N GLN A 3 2.91 -10.65 7.95
CA GLN A 3 1.97 -9.85 8.74
C GLN A 3 1.91 -8.42 8.18
N VAL A 4 0.69 -7.91 8.03
CA VAL A 4 0.44 -6.54 7.57
C VAL A 4 0.13 -5.64 8.76
N VAL A 5 0.84 -4.52 8.85
CA VAL A 5 0.63 -3.50 9.86
C VAL A 5 0.24 -2.20 9.18
N ILE A 6 -0.94 -1.67 9.50
CA ILE A 6 -1.42 -0.43 8.90
C ILE A 6 -1.16 0.71 9.87
N GLN A 7 -0.28 1.63 9.49
CA GLN A 7 0.07 2.76 10.32
C GLN A 7 -1.09 3.75 10.43
N PRO A 8 -1.14 4.56 11.49
CA PRO A 8 -2.28 5.47 11.73
C PRO A 8 -2.59 6.42 10.57
N ALA A 9 -1.58 6.94 9.89
CA ALA A 9 -1.79 7.85 8.77
C ALA A 9 -2.54 7.16 7.63
N ALA A 10 -2.16 5.91 7.31
CA ALA A 10 -2.83 5.13 6.26
C ALA A 10 -4.24 4.74 6.70
N ARG A 11 -4.40 4.31 7.94
CA ARG A 11 -5.69 3.91 8.48
C ARG A 11 -6.70 5.04 8.42
N LYS A 12 -6.26 6.26 8.75
CA LYS A 12 -7.11 7.44 8.72
C LYS A 12 -7.68 7.69 7.32
N VAL A 13 -6.85 7.55 6.30
CA VAL A 13 -7.28 7.74 4.91
C VAL A 13 -8.26 6.65 4.50
N LEU A 14 -7.97 5.39 4.84
CA LEU A 14 -8.84 4.27 4.50
C LEU A 14 -10.25 4.43 5.11
N ARG A 15 -10.34 5.00 6.32
CA ARG A 15 -11.62 5.22 6.99
C ARG A 15 -12.49 6.28 6.31
N LYS A 16 -11.86 7.21 5.57
CA LYS A 16 -12.56 8.34 4.93
C LYS A 16 -13.05 8.03 3.54
N MET A 17 -12.66 6.90 2.96
CA MET A 17 -13.06 6.55 1.61
C MET A 17 -14.24 5.58 1.63
N PRO A 18 -14.95 5.40 0.49
CA PRO A 18 -16.00 4.39 0.41
C PRO A 18 -15.49 3.00 0.79
N VAL A 19 -16.31 2.22 1.48
CA VAL A 19 -15.93 0.88 1.97
C VAL A 19 -15.44 -0.02 0.83
N THR A 20 -16.10 0.03 -0.32
CA THR A 20 -15.70 -0.80 -1.47
C THR A 20 -14.30 -0.44 -1.96
N THR A 21 -13.96 0.84 -1.97
CA THR A 21 -12.63 1.30 -2.36
C THR A 21 -11.59 0.87 -1.33
N ALA A 22 -11.89 1.06 -0.05
CA ALA A 22 -10.98 0.64 1.04
C ALA A 22 -10.72 -0.86 0.98
N ASN A 23 -11.76 -1.67 0.78
CA ASN A 23 -11.62 -3.12 0.68
C ASN A 23 -10.77 -3.53 -0.51
N ARG A 24 -10.93 -2.86 -1.65
CA ARG A 24 -10.12 -3.12 -2.83
C ARG A 24 -8.64 -2.86 -2.57
N ILE A 25 -8.33 -1.78 -1.86
CA ILE A 25 -6.95 -1.44 -1.49
C ILE A 25 -6.40 -2.48 -0.53
N LEU A 26 -7.17 -2.85 0.50
CA LEU A 26 -6.75 -3.85 1.49
C LEU A 26 -6.53 -5.21 0.84
N ASP A 27 -7.38 -5.61 -0.10
CA ASP A 27 -7.22 -6.87 -0.83
C ASP A 27 -5.90 -6.88 -1.60
N LYS A 28 -5.53 -5.78 -2.23
CA LYS A 28 -4.27 -5.69 -2.96
C LYS A 28 -3.05 -5.70 -2.03
N ILE A 29 -3.15 -5.06 -0.88
CA ILE A 29 -2.09 -5.10 0.13
C ILE A 29 -1.89 -6.54 0.62
N ASN A 30 -2.99 -7.24 0.92
CA ASN A 30 -2.93 -8.62 1.38
C ASN A 30 -2.42 -9.56 0.27
N ALA A 31 -2.79 -9.32 -0.97
CA ALA A 31 -2.29 -10.09 -2.10
C ALA A 31 -0.77 -9.92 -2.24
N TYR A 32 -0.27 -8.71 -2.06
CA TYR A 32 1.17 -8.47 -2.07
C TYR A 32 1.86 -9.21 -0.91
N ALA A 33 1.29 -9.15 0.29
CA ALA A 33 1.86 -9.84 1.46
C ALA A 33 1.93 -11.35 1.26
N ALA A 34 0.95 -11.91 0.54
CA ALA A 34 0.90 -13.35 0.27
C ALA A 34 1.86 -13.75 -0.86
N ASP A 35 1.96 -12.94 -1.92
CA ASP A 35 2.79 -13.24 -3.09
C ASP A 35 3.25 -11.94 -3.75
N PRO A 36 4.40 -11.39 -3.33
CA PRO A 36 4.90 -10.14 -3.89
C PRO A 36 5.13 -10.19 -5.41
N TYR A 37 5.53 -11.33 -5.93
CA TYR A 37 5.82 -11.46 -7.36
C TYR A 37 4.58 -11.33 -8.22
N ALA A 38 3.43 -11.78 -7.71
CA ALA A 38 2.18 -11.65 -8.43
C ALA A 38 1.75 -10.19 -8.61
N GLN A 39 2.27 -9.28 -7.78
CA GLN A 39 1.95 -7.84 -7.82
C GLN A 39 3.07 -7.00 -8.43
N ALA A 40 4.09 -7.62 -9.02
CA ALA A 40 5.29 -6.91 -9.50
C ALA A 40 4.96 -5.76 -10.46
N ASN A 41 3.98 -5.91 -11.33
CA ASN A 41 3.60 -4.88 -12.29
C ASN A 41 3.01 -3.63 -11.63
N ASN A 42 2.59 -3.73 -10.38
CA ASN A 42 1.97 -2.63 -9.64
C ASN A 42 2.89 -2.05 -8.58
N ILE A 43 4.14 -2.52 -8.52
CA ILE A 43 5.11 -2.10 -7.51
C ILE A 43 6.21 -1.26 -8.13
N THR A 44 6.53 -0.15 -7.47
CA THR A 44 7.66 0.71 -7.85
C THR A 44 8.48 0.99 -6.60
N ALA A 45 9.80 0.85 -6.70
CA ALA A 45 10.69 1.23 -5.60
C ALA A 45 10.68 2.74 -5.40
N LEU A 46 10.75 3.17 -4.13
CA LEU A 46 10.81 4.60 -3.82
C LEU A 46 12.19 5.15 -4.16
N ALA A 47 12.21 6.35 -4.75
CA ALA A 47 13.45 7.01 -5.09
C ALA A 47 14.14 7.54 -3.84
N GLY A 48 15.44 7.22 -3.68
CA GLY A 48 16.28 7.79 -2.64
C GLY A 48 16.00 7.34 -1.21
N ARG A 49 15.13 6.36 -0.99
CA ARG A 49 14.83 5.86 0.35
C ARG A 49 14.26 4.45 0.31
N PRO A 50 14.34 3.70 1.44
CA PRO A 50 13.74 2.37 1.51
C PRO A 50 12.23 2.44 1.37
N GLY A 51 11.67 1.41 0.74
CA GLY A 51 10.22 1.29 0.63
C GLY A 51 9.77 1.12 -0.80
N ILE A 52 8.49 0.88 -0.94
CA ILE A 52 7.84 0.61 -2.22
C ILE A 52 6.52 1.34 -2.32
N ARG A 53 6.07 1.53 -3.55
CA ARG A 53 4.77 2.10 -3.85
C ARG A 53 3.93 1.08 -4.61
N LEU A 54 2.77 0.77 -4.07
CA LEU A 54 1.79 -0.12 -4.70
C LEU A 54 0.71 0.71 -5.38
N ARG A 55 0.48 0.45 -6.66
CA ARG A 55 -0.60 1.08 -7.42
C ARG A 55 -1.88 0.26 -7.29
N VAL A 56 -2.97 0.90 -6.89
CA VAL A 56 -4.30 0.30 -6.84
C VAL A 56 -5.28 1.26 -7.52
N GLY A 57 -5.47 1.10 -8.83
CA GLY A 57 -6.28 2.05 -9.61
C GLY A 57 -5.71 3.45 -9.52
N ASP A 58 -6.53 4.41 -9.09
CA ASP A 58 -6.11 5.80 -8.89
C ASP A 58 -5.52 6.06 -7.52
N TRP A 59 -5.32 5.01 -6.72
CA TRP A 59 -4.74 5.11 -5.39
C TRP A 59 -3.31 4.61 -5.38
N ARG A 60 -2.53 5.16 -4.44
CA ARG A 60 -1.15 4.74 -4.21
C ARG A 60 -0.98 4.40 -2.74
N VAL A 61 -0.25 3.32 -2.48
CA VAL A 61 0.04 2.85 -1.13
C VAL A 61 1.55 2.82 -0.95
N ILE A 62 2.04 3.53 0.06
CA ILE A 62 3.45 3.53 0.41
C ILE A 62 3.67 2.52 1.50
N MET A 63 4.57 1.57 1.27
CA MET A 63 4.82 0.47 2.20
C MET A 63 6.31 0.29 2.42
N ARG A 64 6.64 -0.32 3.55
CA ARG A 64 7.99 -0.81 3.84
C ARG A 64 7.89 -2.33 4.04
N ASP A 65 8.61 -3.07 3.21
CA ASP A 65 8.57 -4.53 3.23
C ASP A 65 9.77 -5.06 4.01
N GLY A 66 9.60 -5.22 5.33
CA GLY A 66 10.58 -5.79 6.25
C GLY A 66 10.10 -7.13 6.79
N GLU A 67 10.36 -7.39 8.08
CA GLU A 67 9.83 -8.60 8.74
C GLU A 67 8.32 -8.59 8.73
N VAL A 68 7.73 -7.39 8.89
CA VAL A 68 6.31 -7.16 8.65
C VAL A 68 6.19 -6.25 7.44
N LEU A 69 5.00 -6.23 6.84
CA LEU A 69 4.69 -5.28 5.78
C LEU A 69 4.01 -4.07 6.41
N ASP A 70 4.77 -2.97 6.53
CA ASP A 70 4.25 -1.72 7.08
C ASP A 70 3.58 -0.90 5.98
N VAL A 71 2.30 -0.61 6.15
CA VAL A 71 1.57 0.30 5.26
C VAL A 71 1.64 1.69 5.87
N LEU A 72 2.45 2.54 5.27
CA LEU A 72 2.81 3.85 5.82
C LEU A 72 1.84 4.95 5.44
N LYS A 73 1.44 4.98 4.17
CA LYS A 73 0.55 6.02 3.63
C LYS A 73 -0.34 5.46 2.55
N VAL A 74 -1.54 6.02 2.44
CA VAL A 74 -2.46 5.78 1.33
C VAL A 74 -2.92 7.14 0.83
N GLY A 75 -2.95 7.32 -0.47
CA GLY A 75 -3.42 8.57 -1.04
C GLY A 75 -3.75 8.44 -2.52
N PRO A 76 -4.39 9.47 -3.09
CA PRO A 76 -4.74 9.47 -4.50
C PRO A 76 -3.49 9.65 -5.36
N ARG A 77 -3.61 9.24 -6.62
CA ARG A 77 -2.59 9.44 -7.64
C ARG A 77 -2.18 10.92 -7.66
N GLY A 78 -0.87 11.17 -7.57
CA GLY A 78 -0.34 12.52 -7.53
C GLY A 78 -0.42 13.22 -6.18
N GLY A 79 -1.12 12.63 -5.21
CA GLY A 79 -1.25 13.19 -3.86
C GLY A 79 -0.40 12.49 -2.82
N VAL A 80 0.30 11.43 -3.19
CA VAL A 80 1.19 10.69 -2.29
C VAL A 80 2.61 10.83 -2.82
N TYR A 81 3.49 11.36 -2.01
CA TYR A 81 4.88 11.58 -2.38
C TYR A 81 5.79 10.55 -1.71
N ASP A 82 6.78 10.17 -2.45
CA ASP A 82 7.82 9.25 -2.00
C ASP A 82 8.74 9.87 -0.96
#